data_713ec04daf2a17114e77133892a347e6
#
_entry.id   713ec04daf2a17114e77133892a347e6
#
_cell.length_a   1.000
_cell.length_b   1.000
_cell.length_c   1.000
_cell.angle_alpha   90.00
_cell.angle_beta   90.00
_cell.angle_gamma   90.00
#
_symmetry.space_group_name_H-M   'P 1'
#
loop_
_entity.id
_entity.type
_entity.pdbx_description
1 polymer ?
#
loop_
_entity_poly.entity_id
_entity_poly.type
_entity_poly.pdbx_seq_one_letter_code
_entity_poly.pdbx_strand_id
1 'polypeptide(L)'
;MKLILHIGTHKTATTTIQNFLALNRKNLLKNGIYYPHNPDSAYCMNNLASQLANNKAEETMEYMKRSFKKAHNLKMNTVVISGESFYAMTGFFKVISGEELNKKEYFSYEEQFIRTFKKFCFLFDDIKVFCALRPQEEYSNSLHNQLVKNCYGIDYSYSLFLQKIKFILDYKTHIHLWEKSFGKSNMNIVHYEKIRSNPIKFFCDFCFEQKLKDCNFDLKIHSNKRLSRDILEFKKIQNCKKISRAKRFISIQPYHQLSYEYPDKKHWQIFSSLAERKKFFKYYDKGNTILTNDYNLEKLKSITEFNESSYLGLDDRKYMAIEKRLNNLLRSPKNIIEFFIREFLNKLIKFFPIFDKFFIPIRSFRNYIRLKIEKW
;
A
#
# COMPACT_ATOMS: atom_id res chain seq x y z
N MET A 1 0.67 3.57 28.20
CA MET A 1 0.21 2.62 27.15
C MET A 1 1.01 2.87 25.87
N LYS A 2 1.52 1.80 25.23
CA LYS A 2 2.38 1.86 24.05
C LYS A 2 1.56 1.98 22.74
N LEU A 3 2.00 2.83 21.81
CA LEU A 3 1.51 2.85 20.43
C LEU A 3 2.57 2.26 19.50
N ILE A 4 2.19 1.28 18.71
CA ILE A 4 2.97 0.81 17.56
C ILE A 4 2.35 1.37 16.29
N LEU A 5 3.11 2.19 15.59
CA LEU A 5 2.71 2.84 14.37
C LEU A 5 3.45 2.22 13.18
N HIS A 6 2.79 1.33 12.45
CA HIS A 6 3.32 0.74 11.22
C HIS A 6 2.96 1.63 10.03
N ILE A 7 3.94 2.38 9.53
CA ILE A 7 3.76 3.39 8.48
C ILE A 7 4.05 2.90 7.05
N GLY A 8 4.53 1.71 6.86
CA GLY A 8 4.83 1.16 5.52
C GLY A 8 6.33 0.89 5.35
N THR A 9 6.96 1.12 4.20
CA THR A 9 6.43 1.76 2.96
C THR A 9 5.38 0.91 2.23
N HIS A 10 4.77 1.47 1.17
CA HIS A 10 3.97 0.63 0.26
C HIS A 10 4.84 -0.50 -0.31
N LYS A 11 4.25 -1.64 -0.65
CA LYS A 11 4.94 -2.77 -1.33
C LYS A 11 6.01 -3.49 -0.50
N THR A 12 5.89 -3.44 0.82
CA THR A 12 6.76 -4.11 1.79
C THR A 12 5.99 -5.10 2.68
N ALA A 13 5.12 -5.89 2.07
CA ALA A 13 4.25 -6.88 2.72
C ALA A 13 3.27 -6.31 3.75
N THR A 14 2.96 -5.01 3.69
CA THR A 14 2.02 -4.34 4.61
C THR A 14 0.66 -5.04 4.68
N THR A 15 0.11 -5.44 3.52
CA THR A 15 -1.17 -6.19 3.47
C THR A 15 -1.11 -7.51 4.24
N THR A 16 0.03 -8.20 4.23
CA THR A 16 0.22 -9.46 4.98
C THR A 16 0.16 -9.20 6.48
N ILE A 17 0.89 -8.20 6.96
CA ILE A 17 0.90 -7.79 8.38
C ILE A 17 -0.51 -7.31 8.80
N GLN A 18 -1.14 -6.48 7.99
CA GLN A 18 -2.48 -5.93 8.27
C GLN A 18 -3.55 -7.03 8.34
N ASN A 19 -3.52 -8.00 7.44
CA ASN A 19 -4.42 -9.15 7.47
C ASN A 19 -4.19 -10.01 8.72
N PHE A 20 -2.93 -10.26 9.10
CA PHE A 20 -2.60 -10.95 10.33
C PHE A 20 -3.22 -10.24 11.55
N LEU A 21 -2.98 -8.94 11.69
CA LEU A 21 -3.52 -8.14 12.78
C LEU A 21 -5.06 -8.17 12.80
N ALA A 22 -5.69 -8.06 11.64
CA ALA A 22 -7.14 -8.05 11.51
C ALA A 22 -7.80 -9.40 11.85
N LEU A 23 -7.23 -10.50 11.39
CA LEU A 23 -7.77 -11.84 11.59
C LEU A 23 -7.53 -12.34 13.02
N ASN A 24 -6.46 -11.88 13.67
CA ASN A 24 -6.13 -12.28 15.03
C ASN A 24 -6.61 -11.31 16.12
N ARG A 25 -7.50 -10.33 15.81
CA ARG A 25 -7.94 -9.31 16.80
C ARG A 25 -8.33 -9.88 18.15
N LYS A 26 -9.09 -11.00 18.18
CA LYS A 26 -9.53 -11.64 19.42
C LYS A 26 -8.34 -12.20 20.23
N ASN A 27 -7.39 -12.82 19.55
CA ASN A 27 -6.22 -13.40 20.20
C ASN A 27 -5.21 -12.32 20.60
N LEU A 28 -5.07 -11.23 19.81
CA LEU A 28 -4.28 -10.07 20.18
C LEU A 28 -4.80 -9.41 21.47
N LEU A 29 -6.14 -9.31 21.65
CA LEU A 29 -6.74 -8.81 22.90
C LEU A 29 -6.33 -9.66 24.10
N LYS A 30 -6.31 -11.00 23.98
CA LYS A 30 -5.84 -11.91 25.05
C LYS A 30 -4.36 -11.69 25.40
N ASN A 31 -3.58 -11.16 24.46
CA ASN A 31 -2.17 -10.81 24.61
C ASN A 31 -1.95 -9.34 25.00
N GLY A 32 -3.00 -8.62 25.43
CA GLY A 32 -2.90 -7.21 25.85
C GLY A 32 -2.69 -6.21 24.69
N ILE A 33 -2.96 -6.63 23.45
CA ILE A 33 -2.75 -5.84 22.24
C ILE A 33 -4.09 -5.49 21.59
N TYR A 34 -4.34 -4.20 21.38
CA TYR A 34 -5.54 -3.71 20.72
C TYR A 34 -5.23 -3.29 19.28
N TYR A 35 -5.81 -3.99 18.31
CA TYR A 35 -5.83 -3.56 16.91
C TYR A 35 -7.23 -3.05 16.56
N PRO A 36 -7.44 -1.73 16.43
CA PRO A 36 -8.76 -1.15 16.24
C PRO A 36 -9.46 -1.68 14.99
N HIS A 37 -10.77 -1.80 15.05
CA HIS A 37 -11.59 -2.11 13.88
C HIS A 37 -11.82 -0.83 13.08
N ASN A 38 -11.41 -0.84 11.81
CA ASN A 38 -11.69 0.24 10.90
C ASN A 38 -12.98 -0.04 10.12
N PRO A 39 -14.03 0.79 10.24
CA PRO A 39 -15.29 0.57 9.52
C PRO A 39 -15.12 0.71 7.99
N ASP A 40 -14.14 1.49 7.54
CA ASP A 40 -13.90 1.77 6.12
C ASP A 40 -12.98 0.77 5.44
N SER A 41 -12.27 -0.05 6.22
CA SER A 41 -11.37 -1.07 5.72
C SER A 41 -11.37 -2.29 6.63
N ALA A 42 -11.40 -3.49 6.03
CA ALA A 42 -11.38 -4.72 6.80
C ALA A 42 -10.10 -4.91 7.62
N TYR A 43 -8.99 -4.35 7.19
CA TYR A 43 -7.67 -4.70 7.74
C TYR A 43 -6.68 -3.52 7.92
N CYS A 44 -6.82 -2.36 7.27
CA CYS A 44 -5.84 -1.28 7.35
C CYS A 44 -6.41 0.05 7.82
N MET A 45 -5.53 0.98 8.19
CA MET A 45 -5.87 2.31 8.71
C MET A 45 -5.54 3.44 7.73
N ASN A 46 -5.45 3.15 6.44
CA ASN A 46 -5.12 4.15 5.41
C ASN A 46 -6.13 5.30 5.34
N ASN A 47 -7.39 5.06 5.76
CA ASN A 47 -8.39 6.11 5.83
C ASN A 47 -8.05 7.21 6.84
N LEU A 48 -7.36 6.91 7.94
CA LEU A 48 -6.92 7.93 8.90
C LEU A 48 -5.95 8.91 8.24
N ALA A 49 -4.98 8.38 7.47
CA ALA A 49 -4.07 9.21 6.70
C ALA A 49 -4.82 10.05 5.65
N SER A 50 -5.80 9.46 4.97
CA SER A 50 -6.63 10.17 3.99
C SER A 50 -7.50 11.26 4.63
N GLN A 51 -8.08 11.01 5.79
CA GLN A 51 -8.87 12.00 6.53
C GLN A 51 -8.02 13.21 6.90
N LEU A 52 -6.82 12.97 7.46
CA LEU A 52 -5.88 14.05 7.80
C LEU A 52 -5.46 14.87 6.57
N ALA A 53 -5.13 14.20 5.47
CA ALA A 53 -4.72 14.84 4.23
C ALA A 53 -5.84 15.70 3.61
N ASN A 54 -7.11 15.39 3.88
CA ASN A 54 -8.29 16.12 3.41
C ASN A 54 -8.88 17.07 4.47
N ASN A 55 -8.08 17.51 5.44
CA ASN A 55 -8.48 18.42 6.51
C ASN A 55 -9.63 17.91 7.42
N LYS A 56 -9.79 16.59 7.52
CA LYS A 56 -10.75 15.94 8.42
C LYS A 56 -10.08 15.49 9.72
N ALA A 57 -9.34 16.41 10.32
CA ALA A 57 -8.59 16.15 11.55
C ALA A 57 -9.50 15.76 12.73
N GLU A 58 -10.71 16.32 12.80
CA GLU A 58 -11.67 16.01 13.85
C GLU A 58 -12.14 14.55 13.79
N GLU A 59 -12.43 14.02 12.59
CA GLU A 59 -12.80 12.61 12.41
C GLU A 59 -11.69 11.66 12.87
N THR A 60 -10.44 12.02 12.56
CA THR A 60 -9.26 11.26 13.01
C THR A 60 -9.09 11.33 14.52
N MET A 61 -9.24 12.52 15.11
CA MET A 61 -9.17 12.72 16.56
C MET A 61 -10.21 11.88 17.28
N GLU A 62 -11.46 11.93 16.84
CA GLU A 62 -12.55 11.19 17.43
C GLU A 62 -12.32 9.67 17.33
N TYR A 63 -11.81 9.19 16.20
CA TYR A 63 -11.42 7.79 16.03
C TYR A 63 -10.30 7.38 17.00
N MET A 64 -9.26 8.20 17.11
CA MET A 64 -8.13 7.93 18.02
C MET A 64 -8.58 7.94 19.48
N LYS A 65 -9.39 8.92 19.90
CA LYS A 65 -9.96 8.98 21.26
C LYS A 65 -10.80 7.75 21.58
N ARG A 66 -11.69 7.34 20.67
CA ARG A 66 -12.52 6.14 20.87
C ARG A 66 -11.66 4.87 20.97
N SER A 67 -10.67 4.75 20.12
CA SER A 67 -9.74 3.61 20.12
C SER A 67 -8.93 3.54 21.41
N PHE A 68 -8.43 4.69 21.89
CA PHE A 68 -7.73 4.80 23.16
C PHE A 68 -8.62 4.43 24.34
N LYS A 69 -9.80 5.07 24.45
CA LYS A 69 -10.73 4.79 25.54
C LYS A 69 -11.11 3.31 25.59
N LYS A 70 -11.33 2.69 24.43
CA LYS A 70 -11.65 1.26 24.34
C LYS A 70 -10.47 0.40 24.79
N ALA A 71 -9.25 0.69 24.34
CA ALA A 71 -8.06 -0.03 24.76
C ALA A 71 -7.81 0.10 26.27
N HIS A 72 -7.97 1.30 26.81
CA HIS A 72 -7.84 1.57 28.24
C HIS A 72 -8.88 0.79 29.06
N ASN A 73 -10.16 0.83 28.68
CA ASN A 73 -11.23 0.09 29.37
C ASN A 73 -10.99 -1.44 29.34
N LEU A 74 -10.35 -1.93 28.29
CA LEU A 74 -9.97 -3.34 28.16
C LEU A 74 -8.64 -3.66 28.83
N LYS A 75 -7.99 -2.69 29.51
CA LYS A 75 -6.67 -2.81 30.17
C LYS A 75 -5.57 -3.31 29.21
N MET A 76 -5.56 -2.80 27.99
CA MET A 76 -4.55 -3.16 26.99
C MET A 76 -3.25 -2.42 27.22
N ASN A 77 -2.13 -3.12 27.02
CA ASN A 77 -0.80 -2.54 27.15
C ASN A 77 -0.34 -1.83 25.87
N THR A 78 -0.80 -2.32 24.72
CA THR A 78 -0.34 -1.87 23.40
C THR A 78 -1.51 -1.61 22.46
N VAL A 79 -1.44 -0.52 21.71
CA VAL A 79 -2.32 -0.25 20.55
C VAL A 79 -1.47 -0.31 19.29
N VAL A 80 -1.99 -0.95 18.24
CA VAL A 80 -1.34 -0.98 16.92
C VAL A 80 -2.17 -0.20 15.91
N ILE A 81 -1.53 0.71 15.18
CA ILE A 81 -2.10 1.38 14.01
C ILE A 81 -1.24 1.03 12.80
N SER A 82 -1.85 0.51 11.75
CA SER A 82 -1.12 0.07 10.57
C SER A 82 -1.76 0.61 9.29
N GLY A 83 -0.97 1.39 8.54
CA GLY A 83 -1.36 1.94 7.26
C GLY A 83 -0.15 2.44 6.48
N GLU A 84 0.06 1.92 5.28
CA GLU A 84 1.19 2.32 4.42
C GLU A 84 1.08 3.76 3.91
N SER A 85 -0.10 4.34 3.93
CA SER A 85 -0.32 5.73 3.53
C SER A 85 0.23 6.75 4.53
N PHE A 86 0.61 6.32 5.74
CA PHE A 86 1.27 7.23 6.67
C PHE A 86 2.67 7.63 6.23
N TYR A 87 3.40 6.74 5.54
CA TYR A 87 4.76 7.04 5.07
C TYR A 87 4.79 8.23 4.13
N ALA A 88 3.88 8.28 3.16
CA ALA A 88 3.78 9.37 2.20
C ALA A 88 2.31 9.50 1.77
N MET A 89 1.66 10.56 2.15
CA MET A 89 0.24 10.76 1.88
C MET A 89 -0.03 12.03 1.09
N THR A 90 0.23 13.20 1.65
CA THR A 90 -0.28 14.44 1.09
C THR A 90 0.46 14.84 -0.19
N GLY A 91 1.77 15.00 -0.12
CA GLY A 91 2.59 15.37 -1.29
C GLY A 91 2.52 14.32 -2.38
N PHE A 92 2.55 13.03 -2.01
CA PHE A 92 2.44 11.92 -2.96
C PHE A 92 1.12 11.96 -3.74
N PHE A 93 -0.02 12.11 -3.07
CA PHE A 93 -1.32 12.12 -3.75
C PHE A 93 -1.51 13.36 -4.63
N LYS A 94 -1.01 14.52 -4.22
CA LYS A 94 -1.01 15.73 -5.05
C LYS A 94 -0.28 15.49 -6.37
N VAL A 95 0.92 14.93 -6.31
CA VAL A 95 1.72 14.64 -7.51
C VAL A 95 1.05 13.58 -8.40
N ILE A 96 0.49 12.52 -7.83
CA ILE A 96 -0.23 11.49 -8.61
C ILE A 96 -1.54 12.03 -9.19
N SER A 97 -2.17 13.00 -8.55
CA SER A 97 -3.36 13.71 -9.09
C SER A 97 -3.03 14.71 -10.19
N GLY A 98 -1.75 14.97 -10.47
CA GLY A 98 -1.30 15.82 -11.56
C GLY A 98 -0.68 17.15 -11.13
N GLU A 99 -0.64 17.46 -9.83
CA GLU A 99 0.04 18.67 -9.35
C GLU A 99 1.56 18.56 -9.55
N GLU A 100 2.18 19.66 -9.97
CA GLU A 100 3.63 19.79 -10.04
C GLU A 100 4.14 20.46 -8.76
N LEU A 101 4.90 19.72 -7.97
CA LEU A 101 5.48 20.21 -6.73
C LEU A 101 7.02 20.21 -6.84
N ASN A 102 7.64 21.28 -6.38
CA ASN A 102 9.08 21.24 -6.11
C ASN A 102 9.38 20.48 -4.82
N LYS A 103 10.66 20.22 -4.54
CA LYS A 103 11.07 19.42 -3.37
C LYS A 103 10.60 20.04 -2.04
N LYS A 104 10.71 21.36 -1.90
CA LYS A 104 10.35 22.09 -0.66
C LYS A 104 8.84 22.00 -0.42
N GLU A 105 8.04 22.22 -1.43
CA GLU A 105 6.58 22.13 -1.36
C GLU A 105 6.13 20.70 -0.99
N TYR A 106 6.67 19.69 -1.69
CA TYR A 106 6.34 18.30 -1.43
C TYR A 106 6.58 17.93 0.05
N PHE A 107 7.76 18.19 0.56
CA PHE A 107 8.11 17.84 1.94
C PHE A 107 7.44 18.75 2.98
N SER A 108 7.06 19.97 2.64
CA SER A 108 6.24 20.82 3.52
C SER A 108 4.86 20.19 3.79
N TYR A 109 4.22 19.64 2.76
CA TYR A 109 2.95 18.92 2.92
C TYR A 109 3.10 17.66 3.78
N GLU A 110 4.17 16.88 3.57
CA GLU A 110 4.42 15.68 4.37
C GLU A 110 4.76 16.04 5.83
N GLU A 111 5.55 17.08 6.07
CA GLU A 111 5.87 17.56 7.42
C GLU A 111 4.61 18.04 8.15
N GLN A 112 3.75 18.81 7.50
CA GLN A 112 2.48 19.26 8.07
C GLN A 112 1.58 18.09 8.44
N PHE A 113 1.49 17.08 7.58
CA PHE A 113 0.74 15.86 7.83
C PHE A 113 1.26 15.13 9.08
N ILE A 114 2.58 14.89 9.17
CA ILE A 114 3.21 14.19 10.30
C ILE A 114 3.01 14.96 11.60
N ARG A 115 3.20 16.29 11.60
CA ARG A 115 2.97 17.14 12.76
C ARG A 115 1.52 17.10 13.24
N THR A 116 0.58 17.13 12.30
CA THR A 116 -0.86 17.02 12.63
C THR A 116 -1.17 15.67 13.23
N PHE A 117 -0.66 14.59 12.64
CA PHE A 117 -0.84 13.24 13.18
C PHE A 117 -0.22 13.09 14.58
N LYS A 118 0.98 13.63 14.80
CA LYS A 118 1.64 13.60 16.10
C LYS A 118 0.76 14.19 17.22
N LYS A 119 0.00 15.26 16.95
CA LYS A 119 -0.90 15.85 17.95
C LYS A 119 -1.94 14.86 18.47
N PHE A 120 -2.30 13.84 17.71
CA PHE A 120 -3.26 12.81 18.13
C PHE A 120 -2.61 11.68 18.92
N CYS A 121 -1.28 11.61 18.90
CA CYS A 121 -0.53 10.58 19.61
C CYS A 121 -0.24 10.95 21.07
N PHE A 122 -0.67 12.13 21.57
CA PHE A 122 -0.46 12.57 22.95
C PHE A 122 -1.07 11.65 24.02
N LEU A 123 -1.98 10.79 23.60
CA LEU A 123 -2.65 9.81 24.45
C LEU A 123 -1.77 8.59 24.81
N PHE A 124 -0.56 8.52 24.25
CA PHE A 124 0.35 7.37 24.42
C PHE A 124 1.68 7.83 25.03
N ASP A 125 2.15 7.12 26.04
CA ASP A 125 3.38 7.41 26.77
C ASP A 125 4.62 6.92 26.01
N ASP A 126 4.49 5.81 25.29
CA ASP A 126 5.55 5.22 24.47
C ASP A 126 5.04 5.03 23.03
N ILE A 127 5.83 5.47 22.06
CA ILE A 127 5.47 5.37 20.64
C ILE A 127 6.64 4.74 19.90
N LYS A 128 6.36 3.65 19.17
CA LYS A 128 7.33 3.02 18.28
C LYS A 128 6.82 3.09 16.83
N VAL A 129 7.67 3.58 15.94
CA VAL A 129 7.36 3.70 14.50
C VAL A 129 8.09 2.59 13.75
N PHE A 130 7.35 1.73 13.09
CA PHE A 130 7.89 0.65 12.25
C PHE A 130 7.76 1.00 10.77
N CYS A 131 8.87 0.95 10.03
CA CYS A 131 8.92 1.19 8.60
C CYS A 131 9.89 0.23 7.91
N ALA A 132 9.41 -0.48 6.89
CA ALA A 132 10.24 -1.32 6.04
C ALA A 132 10.60 -0.58 4.74
N LEU A 133 11.88 -0.52 4.40
CA LEU A 133 12.39 0.11 3.19
C LEU A 133 12.78 -0.96 2.16
N ARG A 134 12.36 -0.76 0.93
CA ARG A 134 12.68 -1.62 -0.22
C ARG A 134 13.61 -0.86 -1.16
N PRO A 135 14.56 -1.52 -1.88
CA PRO A 135 15.34 -0.84 -2.90
C PRO A 135 14.46 -0.01 -3.85
N GLN A 136 14.82 1.24 -4.10
CA GLN A 136 13.97 2.21 -4.82
C GLN A 136 13.51 1.71 -6.20
N GLU A 137 14.39 1.01 -6.93
CA GLU A 137 14.06 0.41 -8.22
C GLU A 137 12.90 -0.60 -8.10
N GLU A 138 13.00 -1.51 -7.14
CA GLU A 138 11.99 -2.53 -6.92
C GLU A 138 10.70 -1.95 -6.37
N TYR A 139 10.83 -0.96 -5.48
CA TYR A 139 9.69 -0.25 -4.94
C TYR A 139 8.92 0.49 -6.04
N SER A 140 9.63 1.30 -6.85
CA SER A 140 9.02 2.08 -7.92
C SER A 140 8.36 1.20 -8.98
N ASN A 141 9.00 0.08 -9.36
CA ASN A 141 8.43 -0.89 -10.28
C ASN A 141 7.13 -1.51 -9.73
N SER A 142 7.17 -1.94 -8.48
CA SER A 142 5.99 -2.53 -7.84
C SER A 142 4.86 -1.52 -7.65
N LEU A 143 5.18 -0.27 -7.35
CA LEU A 143 4.22 0.82 -7.20
C LEU A 143 3.59 1.19 -8.55
N HIS A 144 4.42 1.33 -9.61
CA HIS A 144 3.92 1.58 -10.97
C HIS A 144 2.92 0.52 -11.40
N ASN A 145 3.30 -0.76 -11.28
CA ASN A 145 2.41 -1.87 -11.61
C ASN A 145 1.07 -1.80 -10.83
N GLN A 146 1.11 -1.43 -9.56
CA GLN A 146 -0.10 -1.28 -8.76
C GLN A 146 -0.96 -0.10 -9.21
N LEU A 147 -0.38 1.04 -9.52
CA LEU A 147 -1.14 2.24 -9.91
C LEU A 147 -1.72 2.13 -11.32
N VAL A 148 -1.03 1.45 -12.24
CA VAL A 148 -1.59 1.09 -13.55
C VAL A 148 -2.78 0.14 -13.40
N LYS A 149 -2.62 -0.87 -12.55
CA LYS A 149 -3.57 -1.96 -12.39
C LYS A 149 -4.86 -1.54 -11.68
N ASN A 150 -4.77 -0.70 -10.68
CA ASN A 150 -5.89 -0.34 -9.80
C ASN A 150 -6.75 0.82 -10.33
N CYS A 151 -7.62 1.35 -9.47
CA CYS A 151 -8.56 2.41 -9.82
C CYS A 151 -7.92 3.78 -10.14
N TYR A 152 -6.65 4.00 -9.83
CA TYR A 152 -5.95 5.23 -10.24
C TYR A 152 -5.74 5.25 -11.75
N GLY A 153 -5.48 4.07 -12.36
CA GLY A 153 -5.48 3.87 -13.80
C GLY A 153 -4.50 4.80 -14.50
N ILE A 154 -3.28 4.93 -13.98
CA ILE A 154 -2.25 5.74 -14.64
C ILE A 154 -1.91 5.16 -16.02
N ASP A 155 -1.62 6.02 -16.97
CA ASP A 155 -1.39 5.70 -18.38
C ASP A 155 -0.03 6.18 -18.90
N TYR A 156 0.68 7.02 -18.15
CA TYR A 156 1.96 7.58 -18.55
C TYR A 156 3.13 6.59 -18.49
N SER A 157 4.21 6.93 -19.19
CA SER A 157 5.40 6.09 -19.26
C SER A 157 6.06 5.89 -17.89
N TYR A 158 6.87 4.82 -17.76
CA TYR A 158 7.60 4.58 -16.53
C TYR A 158 8.62 5.68 -16.21
N SER A 159 9.27 6.26 -17.23
CA SER A 159 10.20 7.38 -17.04
C SER A 159 9.49 8.62 -16.46
N LEU A 160 8.32 8.98 -17.00
CA LEU A 160 7.50 10.06 -16.44
C LEU A 160 7.02 9.73 -15.03
N PHE A 161 6.67 8.47 -14.78
CA PHE A 161 6.32 8.00 -13.43
C PHE A 161 7.46 8.22 -12.44
N LEU A 162 8.69 7.83 -12.77
CA LEU A 162 9.87 8.05 -11.92
C LEU A 162 10.11 9.54 -11.60
N GLN A 163 9.90 10.43 -12.58
CA GLN A 163 9.99 11.86 -12.35
C GLN A 163 8.94 12.35 -11.35
N LYS A 164 7.71 11.88 -11.48
CA LYS A 164 6.62 12.22 -10.56
C LYS A 164 6.87 11.73 -9.13
N ILE A 165 7.34 10.50 -8.98
CA ILE A 165 7.53 9.90 -7.65
C ILE A 165 8.92 10.12 -7.04
N LYS A 166 9.78 10.94 -7.67
CA LYS A 166 11.18 11.12 -7.22
C LYS A 166 11.31 11.46 -5.74
N PHE A 167 10.37 12.19 -5.18
CA PHE A 167 10.42 12.60 -3.77
C PHE A 167 9.93 11.52 -2.81
N ILE A 168 8.98 10.66 -3.19
CA ILE A 168 8.58 9.52 -2.34
C ILE A 168 9.72 8.51 -2.19
N LEU A 169 10.64 8.46 -3.16
CA LEU A 169 11.83 7.62 -3.14
C LEU A 169 12.99 8.21 -2.34
N ASP A 170 12.90 9.46 -1.91
CA ASP A 170 13.90 10.11 -1.03
C ASP A 170 13.67 9.66 0.43
N TYR A 171 14.01 8.40 0.70
CA TYR A 171 13.80 7.77 2.00
C TYR A 171 14.42 8.54 3.14
N LYS A 172 15.65 9.06 2.95
CA LYS A 172 16.36 9.83 3.98
C LYS A 172 15.55 11.03 4.45
N THR A 173 15.00 11.80 3.52
CA THR A 173 14.20 12.99 3.88
C THR A 173 12.88 12.59 4.55
N HIS A 174 12.17 11.56 4.06
CA HIS A 174 10.95 11.06 4.71
C HIS A 174 11.22 10.56 6.14
N ILE A 175 12.21 9.69 6.31
CA ILE A 175 12.54 9.14 7.64
C ILE A 175 12.93 10.24 8.60
N HIS A 176 13.72 11.23 8.15
CA HIS A 176 14.10 12.37 8.97
C HIS A 176 12.90 13.20 9.45
N LEU A 177 11.86 13.38 8.66
CA LEU A 177 10.62 14.04 9.11
C LEU A 177 9.93 13.28 10.24
N TRP A 178 9.91 11.95 10.15
CA TRP A 178 9.39 11.08 11.19
C TRP A 178 10.28 11.13 12.45
N GLU A 179 11.61 11.05 12.30
CA GLU A 179 12.58 11.21 13.40
C GLU A 179 12.41 12.53 14.16
N LYS A 180 12.28 13.62 13.41
CA LYS A 180 12.06 14.97 14.00
C LYS A 180 10.79 15.03 14.82
N SER A 181 9.77 14.27 14.43
CA SER A 181 8.48 14.26 15.12
C SER A 181 8.43 13.26 16.27
N PHE A 182 9.00 12.09 16.14
CA PHE A 182 8.84 10.97 17.09
C PHE A 182 10.11 10.60 17.84
N GLY A 183 11.27 11.13 17.45
CA GLY A 183 12.59 10.80 18.00
C GLY A 183 13.23 9.59 17.31
N LYS A 184 14.53 9.66 17.05
CA LYS A 184 15.32 8.60 16.39
C LYS A 184 15.25 7.26 17.13
N SER A 185 15.30 7.26 18.45
CA SER A 185 15.21 6.07 19.31
C SER A 185 13.87 5.32 19.20
N ASN A 186 12.85 5.99 18.70
CA ASN A 186 11.53 5.42 18.50
C ASN A 186 11.30 4.89 17.06
N MET A 187 12.27 5.14 16.16
CA MET A 187 12.19 4.69 14.77
C MET A 187 12.77 3.29 14.61
N ASN A 188 11.99 2.40 14.06
CA ASN A 188 12.36 1.04 13.77
C ASN A 188 12.34 0.85 12.24
N ILE A 189 13.48 1.15 11.62
CA ILE A 189 13.65 1.08 10.18
C ILE A 189 14.33 -0.23 9.84
N VAL A 190 13.76 -0.98 8.88
CA VAL A 190 14.28 -2.29 8.48
C VAL A 190 14.38 -2.40 6.96
N HIS A 191 15.33 -3.22 6.49
CA HIS A 191 15.41 -3.57 5.07
C HIS A 191 14.35 -4.63 4.73
N TYR A 192 13.58 -4.41 3.65
CA TYR A 192 12.47 -5.30 3.28
C TYR A 192 12.91 -6.76 3.04
N GLU A 193 14.09 -6.98 2.49
CA GLU A 193 14.59 -8.34 2.23
C GLU A 193 14.71 -9.18 3.50
N LYS A 194 15.03 -8.57 4.65
CA LYS A 194 15.07 -9.27 5.96
C LYS A 194 13.71 -9.80 6.37
N ILE A 195 12.64 -9.09 6.02
CA ILE A 195 11.28 -9.45 6.44
C ILE A 195 10.50 -10.22 5.37
N ARG A 196 10.99 -10.26 4.14
CA ARG A 196 10.28 -10.80 2.97
C ARG A 196 9.83 -12.24 3.12
N SER A 197 10.67 -13.10 3.72
CA SER A 197 10.38 -14.53 3.91
C SER A 197 9.27 -14.76 4.94
N ASN A 198 9.25 -13.99 6.02
CA ASN A 198 8.24 -14.12 7.07
C ASN A 198 7.91 -12.76 7.71
N PRO A 199 7.17 -11.88 7.00
CA PRO A 199 6.89 -10.53 7.47
C PRO A 199 6.06 -10.47 8.76
N ILE A 200 5.21 -11.46 9.00
CA ILE A 200 4.37 -11.52 10.21
C ILE A 200 5.26 -11.79 11.43
N LYS A 201 6.06 -12.87 11.36
CA LYS A 201 6.94 -13.23 12.48
C LYS A 201 7.88 -12.08 12.82
N PHE A 202 8.55 -11.53 11.80
CA PHE A 202 9.49 -10.43 11.99
C PHE A 202 8.81 -9.21 12.63
N PHE A 203 7.63 -8.82 12.14
CA PHE A 203 6.87 -7.71 12.70
C PHE A 203 6.50 -7.97 14.16
N CYS A 204 6.05 -9.18 14.49
CA CYS A 204 5.68 -9.54 15.86
C CYS A 204 6.88 -9.56 16.80
N ASP A 205 7.98 -10.19 16.39
CA ASP A 205 9.21 -10.28 17.19
C ASP A 205 9.81 -8.89 17.46
N PHE A 206 9.60 -7.94 16.52
CA PHE A 206 10.14 -6.60 16.61
C PHE A 206 9.25 -5.63 17.41
N CYS A 207 7.93 -5.78 17.25
CA CYS A 207 6.97 -4.85 17.85
C CYS A 207 6.49 -5.28 19.24
N PHE A 208 6.52 -6.58 19.53
CA PHE A 208 5.99 -7.12 20.77
C PHE A 208 7.08 -7.79 21.58
N GLU A 209 7.18 -7.42 22.83
CA GLU A 209 8.19 -7.95 23.78
C GLU A 209 7.93 -9.40 24.20
N GLN A 210 6.74 -9.89 23.92
CA GLN A 210 6.29 -11.24 24.30
C GLN A 210 5.88 -12.08 23.08
N LYS A 211 6.07 -13.39 23.18
CA LYS A 211 5.51 -14.32 22.17
C LYS A 211 3.99 -14.28 22.22
N LEU A 212 3.37 -14.06 21.08
CA LEU A 212 1.91 -14.06 20.95
C LEU A 212 1.38 -15.49 21.08
N LYS A 213 0.47 -15.70 22.02
CA LYS A 213 -0.21 -16.97 22.22
C LYS A 213 -1.48 -17.05 21.36
N ASP A 214 -1.81 -18.24 20.90
CA ASP A 214 -3.05 -18.57 20.17
C ASP A 214 -3.24 -17.80 18.85
N CYS A 215 -2.24 -17.08 18.37
CA CYS A 215 -2.33 -16.38 17.09
C CYS A 215 -2.07 -17.34 15.93
N ASN A 216 -2.90 -17.24 14.89
CA ASN A 216 -2.66 -17.97 13.64
C ASN A 216 -1.65 -17.22 12.77
N PHE A 217 -0.46 -17.78 12.61
CA PHE A 217 0.63 -17.27 11.78
C PHE A 217 0.58 -17.81 10.35
N ASP A 218 -0.09 -18.93 10.11
CA ASP A 218 -0.16 -19.61 8.82
C ASP A 218 -1.31 -19.07 7.96
N LEU A 219 -1.25 -17.79 7.68
CA LEU A 219 -2.25 -17.17 6.82
C LEU A 219 -1.89 -17.38 5.35
N LYS A 220 -2.70 -18.15 4.65
CA LYS A 220 -2.68 -18.18 3.19
C LYS A 220 -3.22 -16.85 2.66
N ILE A 221 -2.36 -15.85 2.54
CA ILE A 221 -2.71 -14.55 2.00
C ILE A 221 -2.53 -14.61 0.50
N HIS A 222 -3.62 -14.44 -0.24
CA HIS A 222 -3.55 -14.31 -1.69
C HIS A 222 -2.68 -13.09 -2.04
N SER A 223 -1.50 -13.36 -2.58
CA SER A 223 -0.59 -12.32 -2.99
C SER A 223 -1.23 -11.47 -4.07
N ASN A 224 -1.16 -10.16 -3.92
CA ASN A 224 -1.56 -9.20 -4.94
C ASN A 224 -0.58 -9.29 -6.12
N LYS A 225 -0.79 -10.26 -7.02
CA LYS A 225 0.13 -10.60 -8.11
C LYS A 225 0.37 -9.40 -9.02
N ARG A 226 1.59 -9.26 -9.45
CA ARG A 226 2.02 -8.30 -10.45
C ARG A 226 1.43 -8.68 -11.81
N LEU A 227 1.06 -7.69 -12.63
CA LEU A 227 0.78 -7.93 -14.04
C LEU A 227 2.09 -8.18 -14.79
N SER A 228 2.07 -9.11 -15.75
CA SER A 228 3.16 -9.31 -16.70
C SER A 228 3.37 -8.05 -17.55
N ARG A 229 4.53 -7.93 -18.20
CA ARG A 229 4.90 -6.69 -18.92
C ARG A 229 3.95 -6.38 -20.05
N ASP A 230 3.64 -7.36 -20.90
CA ASP A 230 2.70 -7.15 -22.01
C ASP A 230 1.30 -6.73 -21.51
N ILE A 231 0.82 -7.35 -20.43
CA ILE A 231 -0.49 -7.03 -19.87
C ILE A 231 -0.48 -5.66 -19.15
N LEU A 232 0.65 -5.28 -18.55
CA LEU A 232 0.82 -3.95 -17.96
C LEU A 232 0.76 -2.85 -19.03
N GLU A 233 1.47 -3.01 -20.14
CA GLU A 233 1.44 -2.06 -21.26
C GLU A 233 0.05 -2.02 -21.91
N PHE A 234 -0.58 -3.17 -22.15
CA PHE A 234 -1.95 -3.23 -22.63
C PHE A 234 -2.91 -2.48 -21.69
N LYS A 235 -2.79 -2.70 -20.37
CA LYS A 235 -3.62 -2.02 -19.37
C LYS A 235 -3.41 -0.50 -19.37
N LYS A 236 -2.18 0.00 -19.56
CA LYS A 236 -1.90 1.43 -19.73
C LYS A 236 -2.68 2.02 -20.91
N ILE A 237 -2.63 1.37 -22.07
CA ILE A 237 -3.40 1.79 -23.25
C ILE A 237 -4.90 1.82 -22.96
N GLN A 238 -5.42 0.81 -22.25
CA GLN A 238 -6.83 0.79 -21.85
C GLN A 238 -7.17 1.90 -20.82
N ASN A 239 -6.21 2.34 -20.00
CA ASN A 239 -6.42 3.42 -19.05
C ASN A 239 -6.58 4.78 -19.72
N CYS A 240 -5.99 5.01 -20.91
CA CYS A 240 -6.21 6.21 -21.72
C CYS A 240 -7.68 6.35 -22.16
N LYS A 241 -8.41 5.25 -22.27
CA LYS A 241 -9.84 5.27 -22.57
C LYS A 241 -10.60 5.83 -21.37
N LYS A 242 -11.50 6.80 -21.56
CA LYS A 242 -12.33 7.36 -20.48
C LYS A 242 -13.30 6.32 -19.90
N ILE A 243 -12.80 5.46 -19.03
CA ILE A 243 -13.57 4.40 -18.36
C ILE A 243 -13.86 4.85 -16.91
N SER A 244 -15.09 4.65 -16.44
CA SER A 244 -15.45 4.97 -15.06
C SER A 244 -14.59 4.20 -14.04
N ARG A 245 -14.34 4.82 -12.88
CA ARG A 245 -13.55 4.21 -11.79
C ARG A 245 -14.10 2.82 -11.39
N ALA A 246 -15.43 2.65 -11.40
CA ALA A 246 -16.09 1.38 -11.11
C ALA A 246 -15.71 0.29 -12.13
N LYS A 247 -15.79 0.60 -13.44
CA LYS A 247 -15.37 -0.32 -14.50
C LYS A 247 -13.89 -0.70 -14.41
N ARG A 248 -13.02 0.26 -14.05
CA ARG A 248 -11.58 -0.03 -13.83
C ARG A 248 -11.37 -1.04 -12.71
N PHE A 249 -12.12 -0.93 -11.62
CA PHE A 249 -11.97 -1.82 -10.46
C PHE A 249 -12.45 -3.25 -10.73
N ILE A 250 -13.53 -3.39 -11.50
CA ILE A 250 -14.13 -4.70 -11.84
C ILE A 250 -13.23 -5.52 -12.78
N SER A 251 -12.49 -4.85 -13.64
CA SER A 251 -11.63 -5.49 -14.64
C SER A 251 -10.30 -6.04 -14.12
N ILE A 252 -10.02 -6.00 -12.80
CA ILE A 252 -8.70 -6.42 -12.27
C ILE A 252 -8.50 -7.94 -12.42
N GLN A 253 -9.49 -8.76 -12.10
CA GLN A 253 -9.38 -10.22 -12.17
C GLN A 253 -9.09 -10.75 -13.60
N PRO A 254 -9.79 -10.31 -14.63
CA PRO A 254 -9.43 -10.64 -16.01
C PRO A 254 -7.98 -10.31 -16.37
N TYR A 255 -7.43 -9.18 -15.91
CA TYR A 255 -6.03 -8.82 -16.14
C TYR A 255 -5.04 -9.75 -15.40
N HIS A 256 -5.40 -10.24 -14.22
CA HIS A 256 -4.58 -11.24 -13.54
C HIS A 256 -4.57 -12.56 -14.30
N GLN A 257 -5.74 -12.98 -14.83
CA GLN A 257 -5.83 -14.17 -15.65
C GLN A 257 -5.01 -14.02 -16.95
N LEU A 258 -5.14 -12.88 -17.63
CA LEU A 258 -4.31 -12.57 -18.80
C LEU A 258 -2.81 -12.62 -18.47
N SER A 259 -2.38 -12.08 -17.33
CA SER A 259 -0.97 -12.14 -16.92
C SER A 259 -0.47 -13.55 -16.66
N TYR A 260 -1.37 -14.46 -16.29
CA TYR A 260 -1.05 -15.88 -16.17
C TYR A 260 -0.94 -16.56 -17.56
N GLU A 261 -1.81 -16.19 -18.50
CA GLU A 261 -1.82 -16.71 -19.88
C GLU A 261 -0.66 -16.12 -20.73
N TYR A 262 -0.24 -14.89 -20.42
CA TYR A 262 0.88 -14.17 -21.08
C TYR A 262 1.99 -13.84 -20.06
N PRO A 263 2.70 -14.86 -19.55
CA PRO A 263 3.73 -14.65 -18.52
C PRO A 263 4.98 -13.96 -19.09
N ASP A 264 5.72 -13.29 -18.24
CA ASP A 264 7.01 -12.73 -18.58
C ASP A 264 8.00 -13.89 -18.88
N LYS A 265 8.57 -13.91 -20.08
CA LYS A 265 9.56 -14.93 -20.50
C LYS A 265 10.95 -14.66 -19.93
N LYS A 266 11.26 -13.40 -19.61
CA LYS A 266 12.53 -12.94 -19.05
C LYS A 266 12.29 -11.87 -18.00
N HIS A 267 13.28 -11.64 -17.15
CA HIS A 267 13.25 -10.51 -16.22
C HIS A 267 13.40 -9.20 -17.01
N TRP A 268 12.35 -8.42 -17.11
CA TRP A 268 12.34 -7.16 -17.84
C TRP A 268 13.05 -6.07 -17.06
N GLN A 269 13.99 -5.43 -17.72
CA GLN A 269 14.58 -4.20 -17.22
C GLN A 269 13.60 -3.04 -17.39
N ILE A 270 13.61 -2.18 -16.38
CA ILE A 270 12.72 -1.04 -16.34
C ILE A 270 13.38 0.16 -16.99
N PHE A 271 14.71 0.25 -16.85
CA PHE A 271 15.52 1.29 -17.42
C PHE A 271 15.91 0.93 -18.85
N SER A 272 15.96 1.95 -19.73
CA SER A 272 16.34 1.79 -21.12
C SER A 272 17.83 1.48 -21.29
N SER A 273 18.67 1.88 -20.32
CA SER A 273 20.12 1.66 -20.33
C SER A 273 20.70 1.55 -18.92
N LEU A 274 21.88 0.94 -18.85
CA LEU A 274 22.68 0.90 -17.61
C LEU A 274 23.05 2.33 -17.12
N ALA A 275 23.26 3.26 -18.05
CA ALA A 275 23.58 4.65 -17.73
C ALA A 275 22.39 5.34 -17.01
N GLU A 276 21.16 5.15 -17.52
CA GLU A 276 19.94 5.66 -16.89
C GLU A 276 19.77 5.07 -15.49
N ARG A 277 19.96 3.75 -15.34
CA ARG A 277 19.90 3.07 -14.05
C ARG A 277 20.93 3.61 -13.06
N LYS A 278 22.17 3.79 -13.49
CA LYS A 278 23.26 4.36 -12.64
C LYS A 278 22.92 5.78 -12.21
N LYS A 279 22.40 6.62 -13.12
CA LYS A 279 21.95 8.00 -12.81
C LYS A 279 20.83 8.00 -11.76
N PHE A 280 19.85 7.09 -11.89
CA PHE A 280 18.77 6.93 -10.93
C PHE A 280 19.31 6.60 -9.52
N PHE A 281 20.19 5.62 -9.39
CA PHE A 281 20.74 5.27 -8.07
C PHE A 281 21.63 6.37 -7.48
N LYS A 282 22.44 7.03 -8.30
CA LYS A 282 23.31 8.13 -7.86
C LYS A 282 22.53 9.24 -7.15
N TYR A 283 21.28 9.47 -7.57
CA TYR A 283 20.43 10.49 -6.96
C TYR A 283 20.11 10.19 -5.48
N TYR A 284 19.93 8.92 -5.11
CA TYR A 284 19.58 8.50 -3.76
C TYR A 284 20.76 7.98 -2.92
N ASP A 285 21.91 7.75 -3.51
CA ASP A 285 23.04 7.03 -2.89
C ASP A 285 23.50 7.66 -1.58
N LYS A 286 23.69 8.99 -1.58
CA LYS A 286 24.06 9.73 -0.36
C LYS A 286 23.04 9.55 0.77
N GLY A 287 21.75 9.66 0.47
CA GLY A 287 20.69 9.48 1.45
C GLY A 287 20.60 8.03 1.94
N ASN A 288 20.72 7.08 1.05
CA ASN A 288 20.72 5.66 1.39
C ASN A 288 21.92 5.27 2.27
N THR A 289 23.10 5.82 2.01
CA THR A 289 24.30 5.60 2.83
C THR A 289 24.10 6.11 4.24
N ILE A 290 23.52 7.30 4.41
CA ILE A 290 23.19 7.85 5.74
C ILE A 290 22.24 6.90 6.47
N LEU A 291 21.13 6.48 5.85
CA LEU A 291 20.18 5.57 6.49
C LEU A 291 20.79 4.20 6.79
N THR A 292 21.65 3.69 5.91
CA THR A 292 22.37 2.43 6.15
C THR A 292 23.20 2.49 7.43
N ASN A 293 23.93 3.59 7.62
CA ASN A 293 24.75 3.79 8.81
C ASN A 293 23.91 4.06 10.05
N ASP A 294 22.89 4.92 9.94
CA ASP A 294 22.05 5.35 11.06
C ASP A 294 21.21 4.22 11.67
N TYR A 295 20.80 3.25 10.86
CA TYR A 295 19.90 2.16 11.25
C TYR A 295 20.52 0.77 11.07
N ASN A 296 21.81 0.68 10.79
CA ASN A 296 22.51 -0.58 10.53
C ASN A 296 21.78 -1.46 9.49
N LEU A 297 21.38 -0.83 8.39
CA LEU A 297 20.69 -1.53 7.30
C LEU A 297 21.68 -2.17 6.34
N GLU A 298 21.25 -3.22 5.65
CA GLU A 298 21.90 -3.64 4.41
C GLU A 298 21.76 -2.56 3.33
N LYS A 299 22.72 -2.51 2.39
CA LYS A 299 22.67 -1.53 1.31
C LYS A 299 21.36 -1.64 0.53
N LEU A 300 20.65 -0.51 0.38
CA LEU A 300 19.42 -0.39 -0.39
C LEU A 300 19.70 -0.46 -1.91
N LYS A 301 20.37 -1.52 -2.36
CA LYS A 301 20.68 -1.78 -3.77
C LYS A 301 19.76 -2.87 -4.30
N SER A 302 19.30 -2.71 -5.54
CA SER A 302 18.62 -3.79 -6.23
C SER A 302 19.63 -4.93 -6.49
N ILE A 303 19.23 -6.14 -6.14
CA ILE A 303 19.99 -7.38 -6.41
C ILE A 303 19.88 -7.83 -7.87
N THR A 304 18.98 -7.21 -8.65
CA THR A 304 18.76 -7.60 -10.04
C THR A 304 19.92 -7.13 -10.92
N GLU A 305 20.62 -8.05 -11.56
CA GLU A 305 21.60 -7.72 -12.59
C GLU A 305 20.95 -6.98 -13.75
N PHE A 306 21.67 -6.02 -14.32
CA PHE A 306 21.19 -5.31 -15.50
C PHE A 306 21.42 -6.19 -16.74
N ASN A 307 20.35 -6.53 -17.42
CA ASN A 307 20.40 -7.26 -18.66
C ASN A 307 19.93 -6.35 -19.80
N GLU A 308 20.71 -6.17 -20.85
CA GLU A 308 20.46 -5.24 -21.97
C GLU A 308 19.27 -5.64 -22.85
N SER A 309 18.56 -6.71 -22.53
CA SER A 309 17.36 -7.08 -23.27
C SER A 309 16.28 -6.02 -23.10
N SER A 310 16.16 -5.11 -24.04
CA SER A 310 15.11 -4.11 -24.09
C SER A 310 13.74 -4.74 -24.34
N TYR A 311 12.74 -4.27 -23.62
CA TYR A 311 11.35 -4.58 -23.96
C TYR A 311 10.97 -3.82 -25.24
N LEU A 312 10.69 -4.54 -26.30
CA LEU A 312 10.40 -3.98 -27.63
C LEU A 312 8.98 -3.34 -27.74
N GLY A 313 8.21 -3.40 -26.66
CA GLY A 313 6.83 -2.92 -26.66
C GLY A 313 5.83 -4.02 -26.97
N LEU A 314 4.56 -3.66 -26.95
CA LEU A 314 3.45 -4.52 -27.29
C LEU A 314 3.15 -4.31 -28.79
N ASP A 315 3.41 -5.33 -29.63
CA ASP A 315 3.09 -5.27 -31.05
C ASP A 315 1.57 -5.39 -31.30
N ASP A 316 1.11 -4.96 -32.49
CA ASP A 316 -0.31 -4.93 -32.84
C ASP A 316 -0.95 -6.32 -32.82
N ARG A 317 -0.22 -7.35 -33.22
CA ARG A 317 -0.74 -8.74 -33.21
C ARG A 317 -1.02 -9.22 -31.79
N LYS A 318 -0.09 -9.01 -30.89
CA LYS A 318 -0.27 -9.34 -29.46
C LYS A 318 -1.36 -8.47 -28.84
N TYR A 319 -1.39 -7.17 -29.15
CA TYR A 319 -2.45 -6.28 -28.67
C TYR A 319 -3.83 -6.83 -29.03
N MET A 320 -4.07 -7.13 -30.31
CA MET A 320 -5.37 -7.67 -30.79
C MET A 320 -5.72 -9.01 -30.14
N ALA A 321 -4.73 -9.90 -29.96
CA ALA A 321 -4.95 -11.19 -29.29
C ALA A 321 -5.36 -11.01 -27.82
N ILE A 322 -4.69 -10.12 -27.08
CA ILE A 322 -5.00 -9.80 -25.68
C ILE A 322 -6.38 -9.13 -25.59
N GLU A 323 -6.71 -8.20 -26.48
CA GLU A 323 -8.00 -7.50 -26.49
C GLU A 323 -9.16 -8.47 -26.74
N LYS A 324 -9.03 -9.35 -27.74
CA LYS A 324 -10.02 -10.41 -28.03
C LYS A 324 -10.21 -11.31 -26.79
N ARG A 325 -9.12 -11.73 -26.15
CA ARG A 325 -9.17 -12.58 -24.97
C ARG A 325 -9.79 -11.86 -23.77
N LEU A 326 -9.44 -10.59 -23.53
CA LEU A 326 -10.07 -9.77 -22.49
C LEU A 326 -11.58 -9.67 -22.69
N ASN A 327 -12.04 -9.39 -23.91
CA ASN A 327 -13.46 -9.31 -24.23
C ASN A 327 -14.20 -10.61 -23.93
N ASN A 328 -13.59 -11.76 -24.22
CA ASN A 328 -14.14 -13.06 -23.89
C ASN A 328 -14.23 -13.29 -22.38
N LEU A 329 -13.18 -12.90 -21.63
CA LEU A 329 -13.18 -12.99 -20.16
C LEU A 329 -14.24 -12.09 -19.53
N LEU A 330 -14.41 -10.86 -20.03
CA LEU A 330 -15.41 -9.92 -19.51
C LEU A 330 -16.85 -10.38 -19.78
N ARG A 331 -17.08 -11.16 -20.84
CA ARG A 331 -18.39 -11.74 -21.19
C ARG A 331 -18.69 -13.03 -20.44
N SER A 332 -17.76 -13.55 -19.64
CA SER A 332 -18.01 -14.78 -18.89
C SER A 332 -19.13 -14.53 -17.85
N PRO A 333 -20.06 -15.51 -17.66
CA PRO A 333 -21.17 -15.37 -16.70
C PRO A 333 -20.70 -14.97 -15.30
N LYS A 334 -19.59 -15.52 -14.83
CA LYS A 334 -18.98 -15.20 -13.54
C LYS A 334 -18.63 -13.71 -13.42
N ASN A 335 -17.97 -13.15 -14.42
CA ASN A 335 -17.55 -11.74 -14.40
C ASN A 335 -18.75 -10.80 -14.58
N ILE A 336 -19.76 -11.20 -15.34
CA ILE A 336 -21.01 -10.46 -15.49
C ILE A 336 -21.77 -10.39 -14.16
N ILE A 337 -21.93 -11.50 -13.48
CA ILE A 337 -22.59 -11.57 -12.15
C ILE A 337 -21.81 -10.71 -11.14
N GLU A 338 -20.49 -10.84 -11.09
CA GLU A 338 -19.66 -10.02 -10.21
C GLU A 338 -19.80 -8.51 -10.51
N PHE A 339 -19.89 -8.14 -11.80
CA PHE A 339 -20.15 -6.77 -12.24
C PHE A 339 -21.48 -6.26 -11.69
N PHE A 340 -22.57 -6.98 -11.91
CA PHE A 340 -23.91 -6.56 -11.46
C PHE A 340 -24.00 -6.47 -9.94
N ILE A 341 -23.43 -7.40 -9.19
CA ILE A 341 -23.41 -7.37 -7.73
C ILE A 341 -22.64 -6.12 -7.24
N ARG A 342 -21.48 -5.81 -7.82
CA ARG A 342 -20.68 -4.64 -7.42
C ARG A 342 -21.35 -3.32 -7.79
N GLU A 343 -21.97 -3.25 -8.97
CA GLU A 343 -22.67 -2.05 -9.42
C GLU A 343 -23.92 -1.80 -8.58
N PHE A 344 -24.69 -2.85 -8.27
CA PHE A 344 -25.84 -2.80 -7.37
C PHE A 344 -25.44 -2.34 -5.96
N LEU A 345 -24.39 -2.91 -5.38
CA LEU A 345 -23.89 -2.51 -4.07
C LEU A 345 -23.39 -1.06 -4.04
N ASN A 346 -22.71 -0.61 -5.10
CA ASN A 346 -22.28 0.78 -5.21
C ASN A 346 -23.45 1.75 -5.38
N LYS A 347 -24.50 1.39 -6.07
CA LYS A 347 -25.74 2.18 -6.18
C LYS A 347 -26.47 2.23 -4.83
N LEU A 348 -26.61 1.10 -4.14
CA LEU A 348 -27.21 1.06 -2.80
C LEU A 348 -26.49 2.01 -1.82
N ILE A 349 -25.16 2.02 -1.81
CA ILE A 349 -24.36 2.92 -0.95
C ILE A 349 -24.58 4.40 -1.32
N LYS A 350 -24.76 4.71 -2.61
CA LYS A 350 -25.02 6.10 -3.05
C LYS A 350 -26.45 6.58 -2.74
N PHE A 351 -27.43 5.70 -2.85
CA PHE A 351 -28.85 6.07 -2.64
C PHE A 351 -29.26 6.12 -1.16
N PHE A 352 -28.50 5.46 -0.27
CA PHE A 352 -28.82 5.38 1.15
C PHE A 352 -27.65 5.78 2.05
N PRO A 353 -27.17 7.03 2.00
CA PRO A 353 -26.14 7.49 2.93
C PRO A 353 -26.57 7.43 4.40
N ILE A 354 -27.88 7.46 4.69
CA ILE A 354 -28.45 7.29 6.03
C ILE A 354 -28.33 5.83 6.51
N PHE A 355 -28.43 4.85 5.62
CA PHE A 355 -28.24 3.43 5.94
C PHE A 355 -26.80 3.08 6.30
N ASP A 356 -25.83 3.89 5.90
CA ASP A 356 -24.41 3.70 6.26
C ASP A 356 -24.18 3.83 7.78
N LYS A 357 -25.03 4.58 8.50
CA LYS A 357 -25.01 4.70 9.96
C LYS A 357 -25.72 3.54 10.68
N PHE A 358 -26.74 2.94 10.08
CA PHE A 358 -27.57 1.90 10.70
C PHE A 358 -27.23 0.47 10.26
N PHE A 359 -26.58 0.26 9.12
CA PHE A 359 -26.27 -1.06 8.57
C PHE A 359 -24.75 -1.31 8.48
N ILE A 360 -24.08 -1.37 9.62
CA ILE A 360 -22.76 -2.03 9.78
C ILE A 360 -22.70 -3.40 9.05
N PRO A 361 -23.81 -4.22 8.95
CA PRO A 361 -23.82 -5.45 8.17
C PRO A 361 -23.52 -5.31 6.68
N ILE A 362 -23.88 -4.22 5.99
CA ILE A 362 -23.72 -4.14 4.53
C ILE A 362 -22.24 -4.02 4.14
N ARG A 363 -21.42 -3.27 4.88
CA ARG A 363 -19.96 -3.23 4.64
C ARG A 363 -19.28 -4.55 5.03
N SER A 364 -19.69 -5.14 6.15
CA SER A 364 -19.25 -6.48 6.54
C SER A 364 -19.68 -7.55 5.54
N PHE A 365 -20.90 -7.45 5.01
CA PHE A 365 -21.44 -8.33 3.98
C PHE A 365 -20.71 -8.14 2.64
N ARG A 366 -20.39 -6.91 2.24
CA ARG A 366 -19.55 -6.63 1.05
C ARG A 366 -18.15 -7.21 1.21
N ASN A 367 -17.53 -7.06 2.38
CA ASN A 367 -16.23 -7.65 2.68
C ASN A 367 -16.32 -9.18 2.77
N TYR A 368 -17.39 -9.72 3.32
CA TYR A 368 -17.69 -11.16 3.35
C TYR A 368 -17.89 -11.74 1.95
N ILE A 369 -18.68 -11.08 1.09
CA ILE A 369 -18.86 -11.48 -0.31
C ILE A 369 -17.53 -11.38 -1.06
N ARG A 370 -16.77 -10.30 -0.88
CA ARG A 370 -15.44 -10.15 -1.47
C ARG A 370 -14.50 -11.29 -1.07
N LEU A 371 -14.43 -11.63 0.21
CA LEU A 371 -13.63 -12.75 0.73
C LEU A 371 -14.13 -14.11 0.24
N LYS A 372 -15.44 -14.26 0.00
CA LYS A 372 -16.02 -15.49 -0.58
C LYS A 372 -15.76 -15.59 -2.09
N ILE A 373 -15.89 -14.48 -2.83
CA ILE A 373 -15.64 -14.43 -4.29
C ILE A 373 -14.14 -14.61 -4.58
N GLU A 374 -13.26 -14.11 -3.71
CA GLU A 374 -11.80 -14.34 -3.81
C GLU A 374 -11.39 -15.79 -3.51
N LYS A 375 -12.31 -16.59 -2.93
CA LYS A 375 -12.10 -18.03 -2.67
C LYS A 375 -12.68 -18.96 -3.77
N TRP A 376 -13.40 -18.42 -4.72
CA TRP A 376 -13.92 -19.12 -5.92
C TRP A 376 -13.06 -18.73 -7.13
#